data_9917d95716d83a1f10136846514c13d9
#
_entry.id   9917d95716d83a1f10136846514c13d9
#
_cell.length_a   1.000
_cell.length_b   1.000
_cell.length_c   1.000
_cell.angle_alpha   90.00
_cell.angle_beta   90.00
_cell.angle_gamma   90.00
#
_symmetry.space_group_name_H-M   'P 1'
#
loop_
_entity.id
_entity.type
_entity.pdbx_description
1 polymer ?
#
loop_
_entity_poly.entity_id
_entity_poly.type
_entity_poly.pdbx_seq_one_letter_code
_entity_poly.pdbx_strand_id
1 'polypeptide(L)'
;ALPISHDMRDALEFKDQDILIVGASYSAEDIGSQCWKYGAKSVTTTYRSRPMGFKWPSNFEERPLLQKVVGKTAYFKDGSTKDVDAIILCTGYQHYFPYLPEDLRLKTANRLWPENLYKGVVWQENPKFFYIGMQDQFYTFNMFDAQAWYARDVILGRIKLPKLDAMKKHSKAWRKREEKLENAEQMIWFQGDYVKELIEATDYPT
;
A
#
# COMPACT_ATOMS: atom_id res chain seq x y z
N ALA A 1 -21.06 13.40 -3.49
CA ALA A 1 -19.66 13.24 -3.11
C ALA A 1 -19.25 11.80 -3.41
N LEU A 2 -18.08 11.59 -3.97
CA LEU A 2 -17.54 10.22 -4.15
C LEU A 2 -16.99 9.78 -2.80
N PRO A 3 -17.53 8.74 -2.14
CA PRO A 3 -16.95 8.21 -0.93
C PRO A 3 -15.57 7.61 -1.24
N ILE A 4 -14.59 7.91 -0.40
CA ILE A 4 -13.32 7.21 -0.38
C ILE A 4 -13.38 6.08 0.65
N SER A 5 -12.60 5.04 0.46
CA SER A 5 -12.60 3.86 1.34
C SER A 5 -12.44 4.20 2.82
N HIS A 6 -11.67 5.23 3.13
CA HIS A 6 -11.45 5.73 4.50
C HIS A 6 -12.74 6.27 5.16
N ASP A 7 -13.65 6.83 4.38
CA ASP A 7 -14.88 7.46 4.91
C ASP A 7 -16.06 6.48 4.98
N MET A 8 -15.92 5.30 4.38
CA MET A 8 -16.92 4.26 4.45
C MET A 8 -17.12 3.79 5.89
N ARG A 9 -18.35 3.75 6.36
CA ARG A 9 -18.72 3.30 7.71
C ARG A 9 -19.67 2.11 7.69
N ASP A 10 -20.56 2.04 6.70
CA ASP A 10 -21.55 1.00 6.59
C ASP A 10 -21.83 0.68 5.11
N ALA A 11 -21.90 -0.59 4.78
CA ALA A 11 -22.21 -1.08 3.43
C ALA A 11 -23.74 -1.11 3.16
N LEU A 12 -24.59 -0.95 4.17
CA LEU A 12 -26.04 -0.93 4.02
C LEU A 12 -26.55 0.23 3.15
N GLU A 13 -25.82 1.35 3.13
CA GLU A 13 -26.15 2.49 2.27
C GLU A 13 -26.14 2.16 0.77
N PHE A 14 -25.42 1.08 0.40
CA PHE A 14 -25.27 0.63 -1.00
C PHE A 14 -26.21 -0.51 -1.37
N LYS A 15 -27.17 -0.85 -0.50
CA LYS A 15 -28.15 -1.90 -0.78
C LYS A 15 -28.96 -1.56 -2.06
N ASP A 16 -29.20 -2.60 -2.87
CA ASP A 16 -29.94 -2.54 -4.14
C ASP A 16 -29.33 -1.59 -5.21
N GLN A 17 -28.05 -1.19 -5.06
CA GLN A 17 -27.33 -0.32 -5.98
C GLN A 17 -26.31 -1.10 -6.83
N ASP A 18 -26.03 -0.58 -8.03
CA ASP A 18 -24.91 -0.99 -8.87
C ASP A 18 -23.65 -0.20 -8.47
N ILE A 19 -22.67 -0.86 -7.84
CA ILE A 19 -21.49 -0.23 -7.23
C ILE A 19 -20.26 -0.40 -8.10
N LEU A 20 -19.53 0.70 -8.31
CA LEU A 20 -18.20 0.69 -8.91
C LEU A 20 -17.14 0.99 -7.86
N ILE A 21 -16.17 0.10 -7.71
CA ILE A 21 -15.00 0.27 -6.84
C ILE A 21 -13.76 0.52 -7.69
N VAL A 22 -13.13 1.67 -7.50
CA VAL A 22 -11.91 2.01 -8.22
C VAL A 22 -10.70 1.55 -7.41
N GLY A 23 -10.14 0.41 -7.80
CA GLY A 23 -9.03 -0.27 -7.15
C GLY A 23 -9.18 -1.78 -7.17
N ALA A 24 -8.08 -2.50 -6.96
CA ALA A 24 -8.01 -3.96 -6.95
C ALA A 24 -6.94 -4.44 -5.96
N SER A 25 -7.07 -4.05 -4.72
CA SER A 25 -6.21 -4.46 -3.59
C SER A 25 -7.09 -4.67 -2.35
N TYR A 26 -6.50 -4.94 -1.21
CA TYR A 26 -7.18 -5.29 0.05
C TYR A 26 -8.41 -4.43 0.38
N SER A 27 -8.31 -3.10 0.24
CA SER A 27 -9.46 -2.22 0.48
C SER A 27 -10.61 -2.46 -0.51
N ALA A 28 -10.29 -2.73 -1.78
CA ALA A 28 -11.31 -3.00 -2.79
C ALA A 28 -11.96 -4.37 -2.59
N GLU A 29 -11.18 -5.37 -2.18
CA GLU A 29 -11.65 -6.71 -1.81
C GLU A 29 -12.60 -6.64 -0.61
N ASP A 30 -12.17 -6.02 0.48
CA ASP A 30 -12.92 -5.94 1.73
C ASP A 30 -14.23 -5.16 1.54
N ILE A 31 -14.16 -3.95 0.99
CA ILE A 31 -15.33 -3.11 0.74
C ILE A 31 -16.28 -3.75 -0.27
N GLY A 32 -15.74 -4.33 -1.34
CA GLY A 32 -16.56 -5.01 -2.35
C GLY A 32 -17.29 -6.21 -1.78
N SER A 33 -16.61 -6.99 -0.96
CA SER A 33 -17.21 -8.15 -0.25
C SER A 33 -18.30 -7.72 0.73
N GLN A 34 -18.08 -6.61 1.45
CA GLN A 34 -19.10 -6.05 2.35
C GLN A 34 -20.32 -5.53 1.57
N CYS A 35 -20.11 -4.72 0.51
CA CYS A 35 -21.22 -4.24 -0.32
C CYS A 35 -22.03 -5.41 -0.89
N TRP A 36 -21.37 -6.44 -1.41
CA TRP A 36 -22.04 -7.64 -1.89
C TRP A 36 -22.82 -8.35 -0.78
N LYS A 37 -22.21 -8.57 0.38
CA LYS A 37 -22.82 -9.25 1.53
C LYS A 37 -24.05 -8.52 2.06
N TYR A 38 -24.04 -7.19 2.03
CA TYR A 38 -25.15 -6.35 2.53
C TYR A 38 -26.16 -5.98 1.45
N GLY A 39 -26.13 -6.64 0.29
CA GLY A 39 -27.20 -6.62 -0.68
C GLY A 39 -27.06 -5.58 -1.79
N ALA A 40 -25.84 -5.18 -2.15
CA ALA A 40 -25.63 -4.45 -3.39
C ALA A 40 -26.15 -5.28 -4.58
N LYS A 41 -26.82 -4.65 -5.53
CA LYS A 41 -27.38 -5.29 -6.72
C LYS A 41 -26.28 -5.87 -7.61
N SER A 42 -25.19 -5.11 -7.81
CA SER A 42 -23.96 -5.58 -8.39
C SER A 42 -22.74 -4.85 -7.85
N VAL A 43 -21.58 -5.50 -7.87
CA VAL A 43 -20.28 -4.91 -7.54
C VAL A 43 -19.33 -5.05 -8.72
N THR A 44 -18.71 -3.96 -9.13
CA THR A 44 -17.66 -3.97 -10.15
C THR A 44 -16.41 -3.35 -9.57
N THR A 45 -15.29 -4.05 -9.56
CA THR A 45 -13.99 -3.51 -9.21
C THR A 45 -13.17 -3.22 -10.47
N THR A 46 -12.25 -2.24 -10.39
CA THR A 46 -11.38 -1.95 -11.52
C THR A 46 -9.92 -2.11 -11.17
N TYR A 47 -9.14 -2.72 -12.06
CA TYR A 47 -7.71 -2.93 -11.89
C TYR A 47 -6.89 -2.16 -12.92
N ARG A 48 -5.70 -1.74 -12.53
CA ARG A 48 -4.75 -1.03 -13.39
C ARG A 48 -3.89 -1.99 -14.21
N SER A 49 -3.35 -3.03 -13.59
CA SER A 49 -2.41 -3.98 -14.20
C SER A 49 -2.98 -5.39 -14.32
N ARG A 50 -3.58 -5.92 -13.28
CA ARG A 50 -4.17 -7.28 -13.26
C ARG A 50 -5.37 -7.34 -12.32
N PRO A 51 -6.35 -8.23 -12.57
CA PRO A 51 -7.46 -8.50 -11.65
C PRO A 51 -6.93 -9.13 -10.35
N MET A 52 -7.74 -9.11 -9.31
CA MET A 52 -7.49 -9.85 -8.06
C MET A 52 -7.55 -11.36 -8.29
N GLY A 53 -8.43 -11.81 -9.21
CA GLY A 53 -8.50 -13.20 -9.65
C GLY A 53 -9.22 -14.13 -8.69
N PHE A 54 -10.06 -13.61 -7.81
CA PHE A 54 -10.86 -14.42 -6.91
C PHE A 54 -12.08 -15.04 -7.62
N LYS A 55 -12.63 -16.10 -7.03
CA LYS A 55 -13.93 -16.66 -7.44
C LYS A 55 -15.06 -15.82 -6.87
N TRP A 56 -15.39 -14.75 -7.57
CA TRP A 56 -16.46 -13.86 -7.17
C TRP A 56 -17.86 -14.44 -7.41
N PRO A 57 -18.87 -14.00 -6.67
CA PRO A 57 -20.28 -14.30 -6.97
C PRO A 57 -20.71 -13.77 -8.35
N SER A 58 -21.81 -14.27 -8.89
CA SER A 58 -22.29 -13.94 -10.24
C SER A 58 -22.59 -12.46 -10.49
N ASN A 59 -22.89 -11.70 -9.42
CA ASN A 59 -23.13 -10.25 -9.46
C ASN A 59 -21.93 -9.42 -9.00
N PHE A 60 -20.75 -10.03 -8.94
CA PHE A 60 -19.48 -9.34 -8.66
C PHE A 60 -18.51 -9.59 -9.82
N GLU A 61 -17.97 -8.53 -10.44
CA GLU A 61 -17.05 -8.63 -11.58
C GLU A 61 -15.83 -7.73 -11.42
N GLU A 62 -14.77 -8.06 -12.16
CA GLU A 62 -13.57 -7.26 -12.27
C GLU A 62 -13.43 -6.72 -13.68
N ARG A 63 -13.18 -5.43 -13.84
CA ARG A 63 -13.00 -4.74 -15.13
C ARG A 63 -11.63 -4.07 -15.20
N PRO A 64 -11.05 -3.91 -16.41
CA PRO A 64 -9.82 -3.15 -16.53
C PRO A 64 -10.03 -1.67 -16.15
N LEU A 65 -8.94 -0.91 -16.16
CA LEU A 65 -8.89 0.47 -15.71
C LEU A 65 -10.08 1.32 -16.16
N LEU A 66 -10.75 1.97 -15.19
CA LEU A 66 -11.74 3.01 -15.45
C LEU A 66 -11.08 4.20 -16.15
N GLN A 67 -11.62 4.60 -17.29
CA GLN A 67 -11.11 5.75 -18.05
C GLN A 67 -11.88 7.04 -17.73
N LYS A 68 -13.20 6.96 -17.66
CA LYS A 68 -14.07 8.10 -17.36
C LYS A 68 -15.45 7.63 -16.91
N VAL A 69 -16.20 8.57 -16.34
CA VAL A 69 -17.63 8.41 -16.07
C VAL A 69 -18.38 9.59 -16.70
N VAL A 70 -19.44 9.30 -17.39
CA VAL A 70 -20.31 10.32 -17.99
C VAL A 70 -21.76 10.05 -17.53
N GLY A 71 -22.31 10.96 -16.75
CA GLY A 71 -23.56 10.71 -16.07
C GLY A 71 -23.43 9.52 -15.10
N LYS A 72 -24.20 8.47 -15.32
CA LYS A 72 -24.11 7.21 -14.56
C LYS A 72 -23.27 6.12 -15.26
N THR A 73 -22.80 6.36 -16.48
CA THR A 73 -22.12 5.35 -17.28
C THR A 73 -20.60 5.42 -17.08
N ALA A 74 -20.02 4.35 -16.57
CA ALA A 74 -18.58 4.12 -16.48
C ALA A 74 -18.04 3.52 -17.78
N TYR A 75 -16.88 4.00 -18.25
CA TYR A 75 -16.17 3.55 -19.46
C TYR A 75 -14.84 2.96 -19.07
N PHE A 76 -14.55 1.75 -19.55
CA PHE A 76 -13.34 1.01 -19.20
C PHE A 76 -12.35 0.94 -20.37
N LYS A 77 -11.10 0.60 -20.06
CA LYS A 77 -9.98 0.54 -21.00
C LYS A 77 -10.20 -0.47 -22.16
N ASP A 78 -10.98 -1.50 -21.94
CA ASP A 78 -11.35 -2.51 -22.96
C ASP A 78 -12.49 -2.07 -23.89
N GLY A 79 -12.98 -0.85 -23.74
CA GLY A 79 -14.12 -0.31 -24.50
C GLY A 79 -15.48 -0.69 -23.93
N SER A 80 -15.54 -1.51 -22.90
CA SER A 80 -16.81 -1.86 -22.24
C SER A 80 -17.35 -0.71 -21.41
N THR A 81 -18.66 -0.74 -21.14
CA THR A 81 -19.36 0.24 -20.32
C THR A 81 -20.24 -0.43 -19.28
N LYS A 82 -20.58 0.28 -18.21
CA LYS A 82 -21.53 -0.14 -17.20
C LYS A 82 -22.17 1.07 -16.52
N ASP A 83 -23.47 1.01 -16.33
CA ASP A 83 -24.15 1.99 -15.50
C ASP A 83 -23.97 1.67 -14.02
N VAL A 84 -23.73 2.70 -13.22
CA VAL A 84 -23.41 2.60 -11.80
C VAL A 84 -24.18 3.66 -11.01
N ASP A 85 -24.60 3.32 -9.81
CA ASP A 85 -25.31 4.22 -8.91
C ASP A 85 -24.35 4.91 -7.94
N ALA A 86 -23.30 4.21 -7.52
CA ALA A 86 -22.28 4.75 -6.63
C ALA A 86 -20.87 4.33 -7.04
N ILE A 87 -19.89 5.16 -6.70
CA ILE A 87 -18.46 4.91 -6.96
C ILE A 87 -17.70 5.06 -5.65
N ILE A 88 -16.93 4.04 -5.28
CA ILE A 88 -16.08 4.05 -4.08
C ILE A 88 -14.61 4.03 -4.52
N LEU A 89 -13.82 4.97 -4.00
CA LEU A 89 -12.41 5.08 -4.36
C LEU A 89 -11.55 4.27 -3.37
N CYS A 90 -10.95 3.18 -3.86
CA CYS A 90 -9.98 2.32 -3.17
C CYS A 90 -8.60 2.44 -3.81
N THR A 91 -8.15 3.67 -4.05
CA THR A 91 -6.94 3.99 -4.83
C THR A 91 -5.65 4.00 -4.02
N GLY A 92 -5.72 3.61 -2.75
CA GLY A 92 -4.61 3.60 -1.81
C GLY A 92 -4.36 4.96 -1.16
N TYR A 93 -3.31 5.00 -0.34
CA TYR A 93 -2.94 6.18 0.44
C TYR A 93 -1.63 6.77 -0.06
N GLN A 94 -1.47 8.07 0.16
CA GLN A 94 -0.20 8.77 -0.03
C GLN A 94 0.31 9.24 1.32
N HIS A 95 1.61 9.17 1.52
CA HIS A 95 2.23 9.77 2.70
C HIS A 95 2.08 11.29 2.66
N TYR A 96 1.55 11.86 3.73
CA TYR A 96 1.30 13.30 3.83
C TYR A 96 1.75 13.83 5.18
N PHE A 97 2.84 14.59 5.16
CA PHE A 97 3.48 15.15 6.36
C PHE A 97 3.59 16.67 6.24
N PRO A 98 2.47 17.43 6.31
CA PRO A 98 2.47 18.88 6.08
C PRO A 98 3.26 19.65 7.15
N TYR A 99 3.43 19.07 8.33
CA TYR A 99 4.18 19.64 9.46
C TYR A 99 5.70 19.48 9.34
N LEU A 100 6.20 18.70 8.38
CA LEU A 100 7.63 18.55 8.16
C LEU A 100 8.12 19.52 7.11
N PRO A 101 9.37 20.03 7.23
CA PRO A 101 10.08 20.71 6.15
C PRO A 101 10.12 19.86 4.88
N GLU A 102 10.15 20.49 3.72
CA GLU A 102 10.03 19.78 2.45
C GLU A 102 11.17 18.77 2.19
N ASP A 103 12.36 19.09 2.62
CA ASP A 103 13.56 18.26 2.53
C ASP A 103 13.54 17.01 3.41
N LEU A 104 12.65 16.98 4.40
CA LEU A 104 12.42 15.82 5.28
C LEU A 104 11.18 15.01 4.89
N ARG A 105 10.35 15.48 3.95
CA ARG A 105 9.11 14.79 3.58
C ARG A 105 9.37 13.57 2.73
N LEU A 106 8.86 12.42 3.18
CA LEU A 106 8.80 11.23 2.37
C LEU A 106 7.79 11.45 1.22
N LYS A 107 8.25 11.33 -0.02
CA LYS A 107 7.47 11.57 -1.24
C LYS A 107 7.07 10.26 -1.95
N THR A 108 7.41 9.13 -1.38
CA THR A 108 7.16 7.81 -1.94
C THR A 108 5.71 7.39 -1.70
N ALA A 109 5.04 6.89 -2.74
CA ALA A 109 3.79 6.17 -2.59
C ALA A 109 4.00 4.86 -1.82
N ASN A 110 2.89 4.20 -1.45
CA ASN A 110 2.92 2.93 -0.75
C ASN A 110 3.75 1.88 -1.51
N ARG A 111 4.90 1.50 -0.97
CA ARG A 111 5.90 0.60 -1.56
C ARG A 111 6.54 -0.27 -0.47
N LEU A 112 7.05 -1.43 -0.87
CA LEU A 112 7.81 -2.29 0.04
C LEU A 112 9.16 -1.69 0.42
N TRP A 113 9.77 -0.88 -0.47
CA TRP A 113 11.01 -0.16 -0.18
C TRP A 113 10.88 1.34 -0.48
N PRO A 114 10.66 2.19 0.55
CA PRO A 114 10.62 3.64 0.39
C PRO A 114 11.97 4.22 -0.02
N GLU A 115 11.94 5.25 -0.87
CA GLU A 115 13.15 5.97 -1.24
C GLU A 115 13.70 6.80 -0.08
N ASN A 116 15.00 7.11 -0.15
CA ASN A 116 15.70 7.97 0.80
C ASN A 116 15.79 7.46 2.24
N LEU A 117 15.35 6.22 2.51
CA LEU A 117 15.48 5.58 3.81
C LEU A 117 16.55 4.50 3.78
N TYR A 118 17.59 4.66 4.57
CA TYR A 118 18.55 3.59 4.83
C TYR A 118 17.92 2.57 5.77
N LYS A 119 18.02 1.29 5.40
CA LYS A 119 17.33 0.19 6.09
C LYS A 119 15.83 0.46 6.32
N GLY A 120 15.20 1.22 5.40
CA GLY A 120 13.78 1.55 5.49
C GLY A 120 13.37 2.42 6.69
N VAL A 121 14.33 2.94 7.45
CA VAL A 121 14.12 3.63 8.74
C VAL A 121 14.80 5.00 8.78
N VAL A 122 16.10 5.07 8.48
CA VAL A 122 16.90 6.27 8.70
C VAL A 122 16.88 7.16 7.48
N TRP A 123 16.51 8.43 7.64
CA TRP A 123 16.59 9.41 6.56
C TRP A 123 18.05 9.64 6.14
N GLN A 124 18.38 9.31 4.89
CA GLN A 124 19.78 9.24 4.45
C GLN A 124 20.54 10.57 4.54
N GLU A 125 19.86 11.67 4.23
CA GLU A 125 20.48 13.00 4.21
C GLU A 125 20.48 13.71 5.56
N ASN A 126 19.66 13.22 6.50
CA ASN A 126 19.66 13.63 7.90
C ASN A 126 19.52 12.41 8.82
N PRO A 127 20.60 11.74 9.19
CA PRO A 127 20.57 10.50 9.96
C PRO A 127 20.14 10.65 11.43
N LYS A 128 19.70 11.85 11.83
CA LYS A 128 19.00 12.10 13.10
C LYS A 128 17.49 12.02 12.97
N PHE A 129 16.98 11.80 11.76
CA PHE A 129 15.57 11.70 11.46
C PHE A 129 15.20 10.28 11.03
N PHE A 130 14.12 9.76 11.60
CA PHE A 130 13.69 8.38 11.43
C PHE A 130 12.23 8.34 10.99
N TYR A 131 11.92 7.40 10.10
CA TYR A 131 10.57 7.01 9.76
C TYR A 131 10.31 5.59 10.21
N ILE A 132 9.18 5.33 10.85
CA ILE A 132 8.74 4.00 11.25
C ILE A 132 7.43 3.68 10.52
N GLY A 133 7.32 2.48 9.95
CA GLY A 133 6.08 1.98 9.35
C GLY A 133 5.72 2.57 7.98
N MET A 134 6.70 3.03 7.20
CA MET A 134 6.44 3.68 5.91
C MET A 134 6.32 2.72 4.72
N GLN A 135 6.59 1.46 4.92
CA GLN A 135 6.49 0.42 3.90
C GLN A 135 5.04 -0.05 3.73
N ASP A 136 4.69 -0.53 2.53
CA ASP A 136 3.58 -1.45 2.35
C ASP A 136 3.85 -2.75 3.12
N GLN A 137 2.81 -3.35 3.77
CA GLN A 137 3.05 -4.20 4.93
C GLN A 137 2.40 -5.57 4.81
N PHE A 138 3.22 -6.61 5.02
CA PHE A 138 2.78 -7.97 5.32
C PHE A 138 3.05 -8.36 6.78
N TYR A 139 4.13 -7.85 7.39
CA TYR A 139 4.56 -8.13 8.77
C TYR A 139 4.38 -6.91 9.69
N THR A 140 3.23 -6.25 9.65
CA THR A 140 2.95 -4.94 10.24
C THR A 140 3.64 -4.68 11.58
N PHE A 141 3.23 -5.35 12.65
CA PHE A 141 3.74 -5.07 14.00
C PHE A 141 5.18 -5.56 14.19
N ASN A 142 5.51 -6.75 13.69
CA ASN A 142 6.87 -7.28 13.77
C ASN A 142 7.89 -6.37 13.06
N MET A 143 7.49 -5.81 11.93
CA MET A 143 8.33 -4.87 11.19
C MET A 143 8.50 -3.56 11.94
N PHE A 144 7.41 -2.99 12.50
CA PHE A 144 7.49 -1.75 13.28
C PHE A 144 8.37 -1.92 14.51
N ASP A 145 8.23 -3.04 15.20
CA ASP A 145 9.02 -3.35 16.37
C ASP A 145 10.50 -3.49 16.01
N ALA A 146 10.85 -4.26 14.98
CA ALA A 146 12.23 -4.36 14.49
C ALA A 146 12.81 -3.01 14.05
N GLN A 147 12.02 -2.16 13.39
CA GLN A 147 12.40 -0.79 13.02
C GLN A 147 12.66 0.08 14.25
N ALA A 148 11.80 0.00 15.25
CA ALA A 148 11.95 0.76 16.49
C ALA A 148 13.22 0.35 17.25
N TRP A 149 13.51 -0.96 17.33
CA TRP A 149 14.76 -1.46 17.93
C TRP A 149 15.98 -0.98 17.18
N TYR A 150 15.96 -1.03 15.85
CA TYR A 150 17.04 -0.52 15.03
C TYR A 150 17.27 0.99 15.24
N ALA A 151 16.20 1.78 15.22
CA ALA A 151 16.26 3.23 15.50
C ALA A 151 16.81 3.51 16.91
N ARG A 152 16.34 2.77 17.94
CA ARG A 152 16.86 2.85 19.30
C ARG A 152 18.37 2.66 19.35
N ASP A 153 18.88 1.64 18.70
CA ASP A 153 20.30 1.31 18.76
C ASP A 153 21.17 2.30 17.99
N VAL A 154 20.65 2.89 16.92
CA VAL A 154 21.30 4.02 16.24
C VAL A 154 21.35 5.23 17.17
N ILE A 155 20.23 5.59 17.83
CA ILE A 155 20.14 6.74 18.75
C ILE A 155 21.09 6.58 19.95
N LEU A 156 21.19 5.36 20.49
CA LEU A 156 22.07 5.04 21.60
C LEU A 156 23.56 4.88 21.20
N GLY A 157 23.87 5.00 19.91
CA GLY A 157 25.23 4.84 19.39
C GLY A 157 25.77 3.41 19.39
N ARG A 158 24.90 2.40 19.63
CA ARG A 158 25.25 0.98 19.54
C ARG A 158 25.49 0.55 18.10
N ILE A 159 24.72 1.11 17.16
CA ILE A 159 24.91 0.95 15.73
C ILE A 159 25.51 2.22 15.15
N LYS A 160 26.67 2.09 14.50
CA LYS A 160 27.29 3.19 13.75
C LYS A 160 26.78 3.18 12.31
N LEU A 161 26.14 4.25 11.91
CA LEU A 161 25.67 4.37 10.53
C LEU A 161 26.84 4.51 9.55
N PRO A 162 26.76 3.88 8.37
CA PRO A 162 27.77 4.03 7.34
C PRO A 162 27.68 5.43 6.70
N LYS A 163 28.67 5.79 5.86
CA LYS A 163 28.64 7.01 5.08
C LYS A 163 27.49 7.03 4.09
N LEU A 164 27.05 8.22 3.70
CA LEU A 164 25.88 8.45 2.81
C LEU A 164 25.92 7.60 1.54
N ASP A 165 27.07 7.50 0.86
CA ASP A 165 27.18 6.69 -0.37
C ASP A 165 26.90 5.20 -0.13
N ALA A 166 27.34 4.67 1.00
CA ALA A 166 27.06 3.29 1.37
C ALA A 166 25.57 3.08 1.71
N MET A 167 24.94 4.05 2.37
CA MET A 167 23.49 4.03 2.61
C MET A 167 22.70 4.04 1.28
N LYS A 168 23.08 4.92 0.35
CA LYS A 168 22.46 5.01 -0.98
C LYS A 168 22.65 3.72 -1.78
N LYS A 169 23.84 3.13 -1.74
CA LYS A 169 24.13 1.84 -2.40
C LYS A 169 23.26 0.71 -1.85
N HIS A 170 23.13 0.61 -0.54
CA HIS A 170 22.28 -0.38 0.13
C HIS A 170 20.80 -0.22 -0.31
N SER A 171 20.25 0.98 -0.21
CA SER A 171 18.86 1.23 -0.60
C SER A 171 18.61 0.94 -2.08
N LYS A 172 19.57 1.27 -2.96
CA LYS A 172 19.49 0.94 -4.38
C LYS A 172 19.48 -0.58 -4.62
N ALA A 173 20.21 -1.35 -3.82
CA ALA A 173 20.22 -2.81 -3.94
C ALA A 173 18.86 -3.41 -3.56
N TRP A 174 18.26 -2.96 -2.46
CA TRP A 174 16.93 -3.38 -2.03
C TRP A 174 15.86 -3.00 -3.04
N ARG A 175 15.91 -1.78 -3.57
CA ARG A 175 14.98 -1.33 -4.60
C ARG A 175 15.05 -2.18 -5.87
N LYS A 176 16.25 -2.54 -6.32
CA LYS A 176 16.41 -3.46 -7.46
C LYS A 176 15.85 -4.86 -7.20
N ARG A 177 15.83 -5.31 -5.95
CA ARG A 177 15.13 -6.56 -5.57
C ARG A 177 13.62 -6.39 -5.66
N GLU A 178 13.08 -5.28 -5.12
CA GLU A 178 11.64 -4.96 -5.19
C GLU A 178 11.14 -4.93 -6.63
N GLU A 179 11.89 -4.32 -7.55
CA GLU A 179 11.52 -4.19 -8.97
C GLU A 179 11.40 -5.53 -9.70
N LYS A 180 11.95 -6.61 -9.15
CA LYS A 180 11.90 -7.97 -9.72
C LYS A 180 10.80 -8.85 -9.13
N LEU A 181 10.02 -8.34 -8.19
CA LEU A 181 8.98 -9.11 -7.54
C LEU A 181 7.75 -9.23 -8.47
N GLU A 182 7.31 -10.44 -8.69
CA GLU A 182 6.26 -10.77 -9.65
C GLU A 182 4.92 -11.13 -8.98
N ASN A 183 4.96 -11.58 -7.73
CA ASN A 183 3.78 -12.09 -7.03
C ASN A 183 3.82 -11.79 -5.52
N ALA A 184 2.69 -12.01 -4.85
CA ALA A 184 2.53 -11.72 -3.42
C ALA A 184 3.45 -12.57 -2.53
N GLU A 185 3.72 -13.83 -2.89
CA GLU A 185 4.61 -14.70 -2.13
C GLU A 185 6.03 -14.13 -2.09
N GLN A 186 6.56 -13.71 -3.24
CA GLN A 186 7.86 -13.05 -3.32
C GLN A 186 7.92 -11.74 -2.54
N MET A 187 6.81 -10.98 -2.50
CA MET A 187 6.71 -9.75 -1.70
C MET A 187 6.76 -10.05 -0.19
N ILE A 188 6.09 -11.11 0.25
CA ILE A 188 6.12 -11.59 1.64
C ILE A 188 7.55 -11.98 2.04
N TRP A 189 8.22 -12.81 1.24
CA TRP A 189 9.61 -13.21 1.49
C TRP A 189 10.57 -12.01 1.48
N PHE A 190 10.40 -11.08 0.54
CA PHE A 190 11.19 -9.84 0.51
C PHE A 190 11.09 -9.06 1.81
N GLN A 191 9.89 -8.91 2.35
CA GLN A 191 9.70 -8.19 3.61
C GLN A 191 10.18 -9.01 4.82
N GLY A 192 10.07 -10.35 4.78
CA GLY A 192 10.65 -11.24 5.77
C GLY A 192 12.18 -11.09 5.85
N ASP A 193 12.87 -11.09 4.71
CA ASP A 193 14.32 -10.84 4.63
C ASP A 193 14.70 -9.46 5.19
N TYR A 194 13.86 -8.46 4.92
CA TYR A 194 14.07 -7.12 5.44
C TYR A 194 13.94 -7.05 6.98
N VAL A 195 12.91 -7.64 7.55
CA VAL A 195 12.73 -7.72 9.00
C VAL A 195 13.89 -8.47 9.63
N LYS A 196 14.31 -9.60 9.04
CA LYS A 196 15.47 -10.37 9.48
C LYS A 196 16.77 -9.54 9.48
N GLU A 197 17.01 -8.74 8.43
CA GLU A 197 18.19 -7.85 8.38
C GLU A 197 18.21 -6.82 9.52
N LEU A 198 17.05 -6.33 9.95
CA LEU A 198 16.95 -5.42 11.09
C LEU A 198 17.23 -6.14 12.42
N ILE A 199 16.63 -7.32 12.61
CA ILE A 199 16.79 -8.15 13.82
C ILE A 199 18.26 -8.54 14.00
N GLU A 200 18.92 -9.02 12.94
CA GLU A 200 20.33 -9.42 12.96
C GLU A 200 21.29 -8.24 13.25
N ALA A 201 20.87 -7.02 13.01
CA ALA A 201 21.66 -5.82 13.27
C ALA A 201 21.54 -5.31 14.73
N THR A 202 20.65 -5.87 15.52
CA THR A 202 20.31 -5.43 16.88
C THR A 202 20.39 -6.57 17.89
N ASP A 203 20.18 -6.28 19.17
CA ASP A 203 19.97 -7.25 20.24
C ASP A 203 18.47 -7.60 20.42
N TYR A 204 17.72 -7.66 19.32
CA TYR A 204 16.30 -7.98 19.33
C TYR A 204 16.06 -9.37 19.98
N PRO A 205 15.13 -9.50 20.91
CA PRO A 205 14.81 -10.78 21.54
C PRO A 205 14.12 -11.70 20.50
N THR A 206 14.72 -12.87 20.27
CA THR A 206 14.25 -13.91 19.33
C THR A 206 13.60 -15.05 20.10
#